data_5b0c30be703ebeb36e3c654cfd3de91f
#
_entry.id   5b0c30be703ebeb36e3c654cfd3de91f
#
_cell.length_a   1.000
_cell.length_b   1.000
_cell.length_c   1.000
_cell.angle_alpha   90.00
_cell.angle_beta   90.00
_cell.angle_gamma   90.00
#
_symmetry.space_group_name_H-M   'P 1'
#
loop_
_entity.id
_entity.type
_entity.pdbx_description
1 polymer ?
#
loop_
_entity_poly.entity_id
_entity_poly.type
_entity_poly.pdbx_seq_one_letter_code
_entity_poly.pdbx_strand_id
1 'polypeptide(L)'
;MKNSKNTIAWIPIVIALSLIGGIWLGLHFSNKVSHTSGQRKLDNILGLIESDYVDEVDIDSIIELTIPKLMANLDPHSTYIPASELQAVNEDLDGSFSGIGVSFTMLTDTVTINEVIPGGPSEKVGIMPGDRVITIDDSLVAGQGIVNTDIVKMLRGEKGTTVNLGIKRNNSNNLLTFEVTRGDIPVNTVDAAYLINPTTGYVKVNKFGRTTYSEFFTSLVKLKAAGARNFILDLRGNGGGFMEMAIMMANEFLPANSPIVYTRGRNDDDESRVFSDGTGSFIDSELVVLIDEYSASASEIFAGAMQDNDRALIVGRRSFGKGLVQRQTTLPDSSAIRLTVSRYHTPSGRCIQKDY
;
A
#
# COMPACT_ATOMS: atom_id res chain seq x y z
N MET A 1 30.87 45.51 -54.44
CA MET A 1 30.22 44.21 -54.35
C MET A 1 31.26 43.09 -54.46
N LYS A 2 31.94 42.75 -53.36
CA LYS A 2 32.85 41.61 -53.35
C LYS A 2 32.97 41.21 -51.82
N ASN A 3 32.24 40.21 -51.32
CA ASN A 3 32.55 39.40 -50.17
C ASN A 3 31.46 38.37 -49.80
N SER A 4 30.50 37.99 -50.70
CA SER A 4 29.46 37.03 -50.30
C SER A 4 29.78 35.56 -50.66
N LYS A 5 30.88 35.31 -51.42
CA LYS A 5 31.21 33.92 -51.81
C LYS A 5 31.99 33.11 -50.77
N ASN A 6 32.70 33.77 -49.85
CA ASN A 6 33.49 33.06 -48.83
C ASN A 6 32.67 32.62 -47.63
N THR A 7 31.54 33.26 -47.30
CA THR A 7 30.68 32.89 -46.21
C THR A 7 29.93 31.58 -46.42
N ILE A 8 29.55 31.27 -47.66
CA ILE A 8 28.83 30.04 -48.02
C ILE A 8 29.73 28.79 -47.88
N ALA A 9 31.05 28.94 -48.11
CA ALA A 9 31.99 27.83 -47.99
C ALA A 9 32.23 27.36 -46.55
N TRP A 10 32.00 28.20 -45.54
CA TRP A 10 32.18 27.87 -44.11
C TRP A 10 30.96 27.21 -43.44
N ILE A 11 29.75 27.36 -44.04
CA ILE A 11 28.50 26.80 -43.47
C ILE A 11 28.57 25.27 -43.32
N PRO A 12 29.03 24.46 -44.30
CA PRO A 12 29.15 23.01 -44.11
C PRO A 12 30.14 22.61 -42.99
N ILE A 13 31.21 23.39 -42.85
CA ILE A 13 32.24 23.14 -41.83
C ILE A 13 31.69 23.42 -40.45
N VAL A 14 30.94 24.51 -40.26
CA VAL A 14 30.29 24.85 -38.97
C VAL A 14 29.23 23.82 -38.61
N ILE A 15 28.44 23.36 -39.58
CA ILE A 15 27.44 22.29 -39.36
C ILE A 15 28.12 20.98 -38.99
N ALA A 16 29.20 20.59 -39.67
CA ALA A 16 29.94 19.37 -39.33
C ALA A 16 30.57 19.43 -37.92
N LEU A 17 31.16 20.56 -37.54
CA LEU A 17 31.71 20.78 -36.20
C LEU A 17 30.65 20.82 -35.13
N SER A 18 29.48 21.39 -35.35
CA SER A 18 28.37 21.39 -34.41
C SER A 18 27.75 19.99 -34.25
N LEU A 19 27.67 19.19 -35.32
CA LEU A 19 27.25 17.80 -35.26
C LEU A 19 28.27 16.93 -34.51
N ILE A 20 29.56 17.06 -34.78
CA ILE A 20 30.62 16.37 -34.07
C ILE A 20 30.63 16.77 -32.59
N GLY A 21 30.51 18.08 -32.30
CA GLY A 21 30.43 18.62 -30.94
C GLY A 21 29.18 18.12 -30.21
N GLY A 22 28.03 18.09 -30.88
CA GLY A 22 26.76 17.54 -30.33
C GLY A 22 26.83 16.04 -30.03
N ILE A 23 27.42 15.27 -30.96
CA ILE A 23 27.66 13.81 -30.74
C ILE A 23 28.66 13.61 -29.60
N TRP A 24 29.76 14.37 -29.57
CA TRP A 24 30.78 14.27 -28.53
C TRP A 24 30.22 14.66 -27.15
N LEU A 25 29.45 15.75 -27.05
CA LEU A 25 28.71 16.12 -25.84
C LEU A 25 27.68 15.06 -25.47
N GLY A 26 26.88 14.57 -26.42
CA GLY A 26 25.90 13.53 -26.18
C GLY A 26 26.54 12.23 -25.65
N LEU A 27 27.69 11.83 -26.17
CA LEU A 27 28.46 10.69 -25.66
C LEU A 27 29.15 10.96 -24.31
N HIS A 28 29.49 12.22 -24.03
CA HIS A 28 30.15 12.61 -22.78
C HIS A 28 29.16 12.86 -21.62
N PHE A 29 27.99 13.39 -21.94
CA PHE A 29 26.88 13.59 -20.98
C PHE A 29 25.84 12.44 -20.99
N SER A 30 25.94 11.48 -21.92
CA SER A 30 25.29 10.19 -21.74
C SER A 30 25.78 9.65 -20.40
N ASN A 31 24.92 9.65 -19.39
CA ASN A 31 25.22 9.06 -18.09
C ASN A 31 25.87 7.72 -18.34
N LYS A 32 27.17 7.64 -18.07
CA LYS A 32 27.85 6.36 -17.94
C LYS A 32 27.21 5.69 -16.73
N VAL A 33 26.10 4.97 -16.96
CA VAL A 33 25.71 3.93 -16.03
C VAL A 33 26.92 3.01 -16.01
N SER A 34 27.77 3.15 -15.00
CA SER A 34 28.96 2.34 -14.83
C SER A 34 28.45 0.95 -14.43
N HIS A 35 28.15 0.12 -15.46
CA HIS A 35 27.81 -1.28 -15.24
C HIS A 35 28.93 -1.96 -14.46
N THR A 36 28.60 -2.49 -13.30
CA THR A 36 29.52 -3.33 -12.53
C THR A 36 29.90 -4.55 -13.34
N SER A 37 31.00 -5.23 -12.99
CA SER A 37 31.37 -6.49 -13.65
C SER A 37 30.25 -7.54 -13.58
N GLY A 38 29.46 -7.52 -12.48
CA GLY A 38 28.30 -8.40 -12.29
C GLY A 38 27.13 -8.09 -13.23
N GLN A 39 26.84 -6.82 -13.45
CA GLN A 39 25.79 -6.39 -14.40
C GLN A 39 26.13 -6.84 -15.82
N ARG A 40 27.36 -6.55 -16.27
CA ARG A 40 27.82 -7.01 -17.60
C ARG A 40 27.78 -8.53 -17.76
N LYS A 41 28.08 -9.28 -16.69
CA LYS A 41 27.98 -10.75 -16.72
C LYS A 41 26.53 -11.20 -16.88
N LEU A 42 25.58 -10.55 -16.23
CA LEU A 42 24.14 -10.85 -16.36
C LEU A 42 23.65 -10.56 -17.78
N ASP A 43 23.99 -9.39 -18.33
CA ASP A 43 23.64 -8.99 -19.70
C ASP A 43 24.18 -10.01 -20.73
N ASN A 44 25.44 -10.45 -20.55
CA ASN A 44 26.04 -11.45 -21.44
C ASN A 44 25.34 -12.82 -21.32
N ILE A 45 24.93 -13.23 -20.12
CA ILE A 45 24.22 -14.51 -19.93
C ILE A 45 22.84 -14.45 -20.62
N LEU A 46 22.11 -13.37 -20.45
CA LEU A 46 20.80 -13.19 -21.11
C LEU A 46 20.97 -13.19 -22.64
N GLY A 47 21.97 -12.47 -23.17
CA GLY A 47 22.25 -12.46 -24.61
C GLY A 47 22.65 -13.86 -25.16
N LEU A 48 23.41 -14.66 -24.41
CA LEU A 48 23.74 -16.05 -24.82
C LEU A 48 22.50 -16.97 -24.78
N ILE A 49 21.60 -16.77 -23.81
CA ILE A 49 20.34 -17.52 -23.76
C ILE A 49 19.48 -17.16 -24.98
N GLU A 50 19.37 -15.90 -25.32
CA GLU A 50 18.59 -15.44 -26.46
C GLU A 50 19.14 -15.92 -27.80
N SER A 51 20.49 -15.93 -27.96
CA SER A 51 21.13 -16.29 -29.23
C SER A 51 21.40 -17.79 -29.45
N ASP A 52 21.72 -18.51 -28.39
CA ASP A 52 22.36 -19.85 -28.52
C ASP A 52 21.52 -20.95 -27.86
N TYR A 53 20.48 -20.65 -27.08
CA TYR A 53 19.64 -21.68 -26.47
C TYR A 53 18.87 -22.46 -27.55
N VAL A 54 18.74 -23.78 -27.38
CA VAL A 54 18.18 -24.70 -28.38
C VAL A 54 16.70 -24.42 -28.72
N ASP A 55 15.93 -23.97 -27.76
CA ASP A 55 14.51 -23.63 -27.94
C ASP A 55 14.32 -22.11 -27.89
N GLU A 56 13.27 -21.59 -28.54
CA GLU A 56 12.87 -20.19 -28.47
C GLU A 56 12.46 -19.83 -27.05
N VAL A 57 13.01 -18.78 -26.48
CA VAL A 57 12.81 -18.36 -25.09
C VAL A 57 12.34 -16.91 -25.03
N ASP A 58 11.33 -16.67 -24.24
CA ASP A 58 10.93 -15.32 -23.87
C ASP A 58 11.80 -14.80 -22.70
N ILE A 59 12.75 -13.93 -23.04
CA ILE A 59 13.69 -13.35 -22.07
C ILE A 59 12.97 -12.52 -21.02
N ASP A 60 11.89 -11.80 -21.38
CA ASP A 60 11.13 -11.00 -20.44
C ASP A 60 10.49 -11.87 -19.36
N SER A 61 9.92 -13.00 -19.74
CA SER A 61 9.41 -14.00 -18.79
C SER A 61 10.48 -14.56 -17.84
N ILE A 62 11.70 -14.79 -18.35
CA ILE A 62 12.82 -15.23 -17.50
C ILE A 62 13.20 -14.15 -16.49
N ILE A 63 13.26 -12.90 -16.93
CA ILE A 63 13.57 -11.75 -16.07
C ILE A 63 12.50 -11.62 -14.97
N GLU A 64 11.21 -11.65 -15.33
CA GLU A 64 10.08 -11.60 -14.39
C GLU A 64 10.18 -12.68 -13.29
N LEU A 65 10.53 -13.90 -13.65
CA LEU A 65 10.71 -15.02 -12.71
C LEU A 65 11.99 -14.90 -11.86
N THR A 66 12.95 -14.10 -12.30
CA THR A 66 14.27 -13.96 -11.65
C THR A 66 14.29 -12.80 -10.66
N ILE A 67 13.61 -11.69 -10.94
CA ILE A 67 13.60 -10.50 -10.10
C ILE A 67 13.18 -10.81 -8.64
N PRO A 68 12.09 -11.57 -8.36
CA PRO A 68 11.73 -11.93 -6.99
C PRO A 68 12.85 -12.67 -6.23
N LYS A 69 13.59 -13.55 -6.91
CA LYS A 69 14.72 -14.27 -6.31
C LYS A 69 15.90 -13.35 -6.02
N LEU A 70 16.12 -12.34 -6.86
CA LEU A 70 17.13 -11.31 -6.63
C LEU A 70 16.77 -10.47 -5.40
N MET A 71 15.51 -10.04 -5.29
CA MET A 71 15.03 -9.26 -4.15
C MET A 71 15.12 -10.03 -2.83
N ALA A 72 14.83 -11.32 -2.83
CA ALA A 72 14.90 -12.17 -1.64
C ALA A 72 16.31 -12.28 -1.02
N ASN A 73 17.37 -11.89 -1.74
CA ASN A 73 18.73 -11.83 -1.19
C ASN A 73 19.02 -10.54 -0.40
N LEU A 74 18.12 -9.57 -0.38
CA LEU A 74 18.32 -8.31 0.35
C LEU A 74 17.79 -8.42 1.79
N ASP A 75 16.51 -8.61 1.94
CA ASP A 75 15.80 -8.80 3.20
C ASP A 75 14.39 -9.39 2.92
N PRO A 76 13.70 -9.93 3.95
CA PRO A 76 12.37 -10.54 3.74
C PRO A 76 11.25 -9.56 3.37
N HIS A 77 11.49 -8.26 3.42
CA HIS A 77 10.49 -7.23 3.22
C HIS A 77 10.68 -6.46 1.91
N SER A 78 11.88 -6.51 1.32
CA SER A 78 12.14 -5.96 -0.02
C SER A 78 11.56 -6.90 -1.07
N THR A 79 10.59 -6.42 -1.86
CA THR A 79 9.83 -7.28 -2.78
C THR A 79 9.66 -6.62 -4.14
N TYR A 80 9.54 -7.44 -5.16
CA TYR A 80 9.05 -7.08 -6.48
C TYR A 80 7.54 -7.31 -6.52
N ILE A 81 6.82 -6.41 -7.15
CA ILE A 81 5.36 -6.43 -7.30
C ILE A 81 5.08 -6.40 -8.81
N PRO A 82 4.61 -7.51 -9.40
CA PRO A 82 4.22 -7.54 -10.80
C PRO A 82 3.12 -6.52 -11.11
N ALA A 83 3.07 -6.01 -12.35
CA ALA A 83 2.05 -5.05 -12.78
C ALA A 83 0.62 -5.53 -12.51
N SER A 84 0.38 -6.83 -12.69
CA SER A 84 -0.93 -7.47 -12.42
C SER A 84 -1.37 -7.45 -10.95
N GLU A 85 -0.43 -7.30 -10.01
CA GLU A 85 -0.70 -7.33 -8.56
C GLU A 85 -0.64 -5.93 -7.92
N LEU A 86 -0.05 -4.94 -8.62
CA LEU A 86 0.23 -3.62 -8.06
C LEU A 86 -1.02 -2.91 -7.56
N GLN A 87 -2.12 -3.01 -8.31
CA GLN A 87 -3.39 -2.40 -7.93
C GLN A 87 -3.91 -3.00 -6.61
N ALA A 88 -3.95 -4.33 -6.48
CA ALA A 88 -4.45 -5.01 -5.29
C ALA A 88 -3.60 -4.68 -4.04
N VAL A 89 -2.27 -4.59 -4.22
CA VAL A 89 -1.33 -4.23 -3.14
C VAL A 89 -1.51 -2.79 -2.69
N ASN A 90 -1.80 -1.86 -3.60
CA ASN A 90 -2.05 -0.46 -3.27
C ASN A 90 -3.41 -0.28 -2.59
N GLU A 91 -4.46 -0.93 -3.10
CA GLU A 91 -5.81 -0.89 -2.53
C GLU A 91 -5.84 -1.28 -1.04
N ASP A 92 -5.02 -2.25 -0.63
CA ASP A 92 -4.94 -2.65 0.77
C ASP A 92 -4.47 -1.52 1.70
N LEU A 93 -3.57 -0.66 1.24
CA LEU A 93 -3.07 0.50 2.01
C LEU A 93 -3.93 1.74 1.84
N ASP A 94 -4.60 1.91 0.70
CA ASP A 94 -5.39 3.10 0.40
C ASP A 94 -6.70 3.19 1.21
N GLY A 95 -7.08 2.11 1.92
CA GLY A 95 -8.31 2.06 2.72
C GLY A 95 -9.58 1.98 1.89
N SER A 96 -9.44 1.61 0.62
CA SER A 96 -10.54 1.30 -0.29
C SER A 96 -10.07 0.35 -1.38
N PHE A 97 -10.96 -0.46 -1.91
CA PHE A 97 -10.69 -1.26 -3.09
C PHE A 97 -11.76 -1.03 -4.15
N SER A 98 -11.43 -1.29 -5.41
CA SER A 98 -12.40 -1.20 -6.48
C SER A 98 -13.16 -2.51 -6.66
N GLY A 99 -14.49 -2.43 -6.63
CA GLY A 99 -15.35 -3.59 -6.73
C GLY A 99 -16.82 -3.24 -6.74
N ILE A 100 -17.67 -4.23 -6.45
CA ILE A 100 -19.13 -4.09 -6.49
C ILE A 100 -19.77 -3.72 -5.14
N GLY A 101 -19.03 -3.80 -4.02
CA GLY A 101 -19.51 -3.40 -2.69
C GLY A 101 -20.51 -4.38 -2.07
N VAL A 102 -20.13 -5.65 -2.00
CA VAL A 102 -20.90 -6.70 -1.31
C VAL A 102 -20.00 -7.55 -0.41
N SER A 103 -20.57 -8.04 0.68
CA SER A 103 -20.05 -9.17 1.45
C SER A 103 -20.83 -10.41 1.07
N PHE A 104 -20.17 -11.55 0.88
CA PHE A 104 -20.81 -12.78 0.47
C PHE A 104 -20.19 -14.02 1.13
N THR A 105 -20.92 -15.11 1.13
CA THR A 105 -20.43 -16.46 1.49
C THR A 105 -20.78 -17.46 0.41
N MET A 106 -19.98 -18.53 0.32
CA MET A 106 -20.31 -19.67 -0.53
C MET A 106 -21.22 -20.62 0.25
N LEU A 107 -22.49 -20.70 -0.15
CA LEU A 107 -23.48 -21.62 0.41
C LEU A 107 -23.84 -22.67 -0.64
N THR A 108 -23.52 -23.93 -0.34
CA THR A 108 -23.81 -25.08 -1.26
C THR A 108 -23.35 -24.73 -2.70
N ASP A 109 -22.07 -24.38 -2.84
CA ASP A 109 -21.43 -24.02 -4.12
C ASP A 109 -22.14 -22.87 -4.88
N THR A 110 -22.70 -21.93 -4.14
CA THR A 110 -23.38 -20.75 -4.70
C THR A 110 -23.00 -19.49 -3.88
N VAL A 111 -22.59 -18.43 -4.58
CA VAL A 111 -22.31 -17.12 -3.97
C VAL A 111 -23.61 -16.51 -3.45
N THR A 112 -23.72 -16.36 -2.15
CA THR A 112 -24.87 -15.72 -1.48
C THR A 112 -24.47 -14.40 -0.89
N ILE A 113 -25.13 -13.32 -1.27
CA ILE A 113 -24.88 -11.97 -0.75
C ILE A 113 -25.35 -11.89 0.71
N ASN A 114 -24.46 -11.57 1.64
CA ASN A 114 -24.80 -11.38 3.05
C ASN A 114 -25.15 -9.93 3.34
N GLU A 115 -24.36 -9.01 2.76
CA GLU A 115 -24.47 -7.59 3.01
C GLU A 115 -24.15 -6.79 1.75
N VAL A 116 -24.83 -5.67 1.56
CA VAL A 116 -24.56 -4.70 0.51
C VAL A 116 -24.10 -3.41 1.19
N ILE A 117 -22.95 -2.90 0.78
CA ILE A 117 -22.33 -1.71 1.38
C ILE A 117 -23.18 -0.48 1.05
N PRO A 118 -23.64 0.29 2.07
CA PRO A 118 -24.46 1.47 1.85
C PRO A 118 -23.75 2.52 0.99
N GLY A 119 -24.47 3.09 0.02
CA GLY A 119 -23.92 4.02 -0.98
C GLY A 119 -23.04 3.36 -2.06
N GLY A 120 -22.81 2.07 -1.96
CA GLY A 120 -21.96 1.30 -2.86
C GLY A 120 -22.59 1.03 -4.24
N PRO A 121 -21.79 0.49 -5.18
CA PRO A 121 -22.27 0.18 -6.54
C PRO A 121 -23.46 -0.79 -6.59
N SER A 122 -23.41 -1.86 -5.81
CA SER A 122 -24.47 -2.88 -5.78
C SER A 122 -25.79 -2.37 -5.21
N GLU A 123 -25.74 -1.50 -4.20
CA GLU A 123 -26.96 -0.88 -3.66
C GLU A 123 -27.65 -0.01 -4.71
N LYS A 124 -26.86 0.78 -5.48
CA LYS A 124 -27.40 1.68 -6.52
C LYS A 124 -28.18 0.97 -7.61
N VAL A 125 -27.81 -0.27 -7.91
CA VAL A 125 -28.53 -1.09 -8.92
C VAL A 125 -29.59 -1.98 -8.29
N GLY A 126 -29.74 -2.01 -6.96
CA GLY A 126 -30.80 -2.72 -6.25
C GLY A 126 -30.50 -4.19 -5.93
N ILE A 127 -29.24 -4.57 -5.82
CA ILE A 127 -28.82 -5.86 -5.24
C ILE A 127 -29.12 -5.84 -3.74
N MET A 128 -29.52 -6.98 -3.19
CA MET A 128 -30.02 -7.10 -1.81
C MET A 128 -29.34 -8.27 -1.07
N PRO A 129 -29.24 -8.20 0.26
CA PRO A 129 -28.89 -9.36 1.08
C PRO A 129 -29.83 -10.54 0.81
N GLY A 130 -29.26 -11.75 0.73
CA GLY A 130 -29.98 -12.99 0.36
C GLY A 130 -30.03 -13.29 -1.14
N ASP A 131 -29.58 -12.36 -1.99
CA ASP A 131 -29.43 -12.62 -3.42
C ASP A 131 -28.36 -13.68 -3.68
N ARG A 132 -28.61 -14.56 -4.66
CA ARG A 132 -27.69 -15.61 -5.08
C ARG A 132 -27.17 -15.31 -6.48
N VAL A 133 -25.84 -15.17 -6.60
CA VAL A 133 -25.18 -14.94 -7.90
C VAL A 133 -25.06 -16.27 -8.62
N ILE A 134 -25.67 -16.34 -9.79
CA ILE A 134 -25.70 -17.54 -10.65
C ILE A 134 -24.66 -17.37 -11.78
N THR A 135 -24.59 -16.18 -12.39
CA THR A 135 -23.63 -15.88 -13.46
C THR A 135 -22.89 -14.59 -13.18
N ILE A 136 -21.64 -14.51 -13.62
CA ILE A 136 -20.79 -13.31 -13.66
C ILE A 136 -20.28 -13.18 -15.09
N ASP A 137 -20.54 -12.04 -15.75
CA ASP A 137 -20.20 -11.79 -17.17
C ASP A 137 -20.54 -13.00 -18.07
N ASP A 138 -21.81 -13.45 -18.00
CA ASP A 138 -22.37 -14.60 -18.71
C ASP A 138 -21.78 -15.99 -18.35
N SER A 139 -20.72 -16.03 -17.53
CA SER A 139 -20.12 -17.26 -17.03
C SER A 139 -20.93 -17.84 -15.86
N LEU A 140 -21.34 -19.09 -15.96
CA LEU A 140 -22.01 -19.80 -14.85
C LEU A 140 -21.01 -20.00 -13.71
N VAL A 141 -21.36 -19.51 -12.50
CA VAL A 141 -20.49 -19.65 -11.31
C VAL A 141 -21.11 -20.51 -10.22
N ALA A 142 -22.43 -20.68 -10.22
CA ALA A 142 -23.10 -21.50 -9.24
C ALA A 142 -23.00 -23.01 -9.60
N GLY A 143 -22.63 -23.85 -8.65
CA GLY A 143 -22.50 -25.30 -8.85
C GLY A 143 -21.28 -25.73 -9.67
N GLN A 144 -20.26 -24.88 -9.78
CA GLN A 144 -19.06 -25.12 -10.60
C GLN A 144 -17.81 -25.46 -9.79
N GLY A 145 -17.87 -25.48 -8.47
CA GLY A 145 -16.71 -25.72 -7.59
C GLY A 145 -15.68 -24.58 -7.62
N ILE A 146 -16.08 -23.36 -8.01
CA ILE A 146 -15.19 -22.21 -8.09
C ILE A 146 -14.83 -21.77 -6.66
N VAL A 147 -13.53 -21.56 -6.41
CA VAL A 147 -13.07 -21.12 -5.09
C VAL A 147 -13.36 -19.65 -4.85
N ASN A 148 -13.49 -19.28 -3.57
CA ASN A 148 -13.88 -17.93 -3.15
C ASN A 148 -12.94 -16.83 -3.71
N THR A 149 -11.64 -17.10 -3.79
CA THR A 149 -10.64 -16.17 -4.33
C THR A 149 -10.87 -15.82 -5.79
N ASP A 150 -11.35 -16.75 -6.59
CA ASP A 150 -11.62 -16.51 -8.01
C ASP A 150 -12.91 -15.73 -8.22
N ILE A 151 -13.93 -15.99 -7.40
CA ILE A 151 -15.13 -15.14 -7.36
C ILE A 151 -14.76 -13.69 -7.01
N VAL A 152 -13.89 -13.49 -6.00
CA VAL A 152 -13.42 -12.15 -5.63
C VAL A 152 -12.72 -11.46 -6.81
N LYS A 153 -11.87 -12.18 -7.55
CA LYS A 153 -11.18 -11.62 -8.75
C LYS A 153 -12.19 -11.23 -9.85
N MET A 154 -13.24 -12.04 -10.07
CA MET A 154 -14.26 -11.74 -11.07
C MET A 154 -15.10 -10.51 -10.70
N LEU A 155 -15.40 -10.32 -9.40
CA LEU A 155 -16.19 -9.18 -8.90
C LEU A 155 -15.40 -7.89 -8.76
N ARG A 156 -14.09 -7.96 -8.48
CA ARG A 156 -13.17 -6.83 -8.48
C ARG A 156 -12.76 -6.43 -9.90
N GLY A 157 -12.12 -5.29 -10.04
CA GLY A 157 -11.56 -4.78 -11.30
C GLY A 157 -11.38 -3.27 -11.24
N GLU A 158 -10.91 -2.67 -12.32
CA GLU A 158 -10.68 -1.24 -12.39
C GLU A 158 -11.95 -0.43 -12.13
N LYS A 159 -11.81 0.67 -11.41
CA LYS A 159 -12.89 1.62 -11.15
C LYS A 159 -13.48 2.13 -12.46
N GLY A 160 -14.81 2.13 -12.55
CA GLY A 160 -15.56 2.56 -13.73
C GLY A 160 -15.78 1.47 -14.78
N THR A 161 -15.15 0.28 -14.64
CA THR A 161 -15.52 -0.88 -15.48
C THR A 161 -16.83 -1.50 -14.98
N THR A 162 -17.52 -2.22 -15.84
CA THR A 162 -18.79 -2.89 -15.51
C THR A 162 -18.60 -4.38 -15.32
N VAL A 163 -19.48 -5.00 -14.55
CA VAL A 163 -19.65 -6.44 -14.43
C VAL A 163 -21.14 -6.77 -14.45
N ASN A 164 -21.53 -7.77 -15.23
CA ASN A 164 -22.92 -8.23 -15.34
C ASN A 164 -23.16 -9.41 -14.39
N LEU A 165 -24.16 -9.28 -13.53
CA LEU A 165 -24.52 -10.31 -12.56
C LEU A 165 -25.89 -10.88 -12.88
N GLY A 166 -25.98 -12.20 -13.09
CA GLY A 166 -27.23 -12.92 -13.12
C GLY A 166 -27.57 -13.40 -11.71
N ILE A 167 -28.63 -12.84 -11.16
CA ILE A 167 -29.00 -13.06 -9.76
C ILE A 167 -30.31 -13.80 -9.64
N LYS A 168 -30.34 -14.83 -8.79
CA LYS A 168 -31.57 -15.51 -8.35
C LYS A 168 -31.99 -14.92 -7.01
N ARG A 169 -33.17 -14.28 -6.99
CA ARG A 169 -33.76 -13.67 -5.79
C ARG A 169 -34.98 -14.52 -5.35
N ASN A 170 -34.97 -14.92 -4.08
CA ASN A 170 -35.98 -15.80 -3.50
C ASN A 170 -36.14 -17.11 -4.31
N ASN A 171 -37.38 -17.59 -4.46
CA ASN A 171 -37.73 -18.78 -5.24
C ASN A 171 -38.12 -18.48 -6.70
N SER A 172 -37.77 -17.28 -7.22
CA SER A 172 -38.04 -16.95 -8.62
C SER A 172 -37.30 -17.89 -9.56
N ASN A 173 -37.98 -18.34 -10.62
CA ASN A 173 -37.34 -19.12 -11.68
C ASN A 173 -36.59 -18.22 -12.68
N ASN A 174 -36.86 -16.92 -12.70
CA ASN A 174 -36.21 -15.97 -13.59
C ASN A 174 -34.98 -15.38 -12.92
N LEU A 175 -33.88 -15.30 -13.66
CA LEU A 175 -32.70 -14.53 -13.27
C LEU A 175 -32.98 -13.05 -13.47
N LEU A 176 -32.58 -12.27 -12.49
CA LEU A 176 -32.49 -10.82 -12.59
C LEU A 176 -31.07 -10.44 -13.05
N THR A 177 -30.97 -9.64 -14.08
CA THR A 177 -29.66 -9.15 -14.57
C THR A 177 -29.39 -7.77 -14.01
N PHE A 178 -28.20 -7.60 -13.43
CA PHE A 178 -27.71 -6.32 -12.90
C PHE A 178 -26.36 -5.98 -13.55
N GLU A 179 -26.28 -4.85 -14.22
CA GLU A 179 -25.03 -4.26 -14.65
C GLU A 179 -24.50 -3.38 -13.51
N VAL A 180 -23.39 -3.79 -12.91
CA VAL A 180 -22.78 -3.07 -11.79
C VAL A 180 -21.49 -2.37 -12.24
N THR A 181 -21.47 -1.06 -12.18
CA THR A 181 -20.24 -0.28 -12.41
C THR A 181 -19.37 -0.35 -11.16
N ARG A 182 -18.16 -0.91 -11.26
CA ARG A 182 -17.21 -1.01 -10.13
C ARG A 182 -16.84 0.38 -9.63
N GLY A 183 -16.74 0.51 -8.31
CA GLY A 183 -16.41 1.78 -7.65
C GLY A 183 -15.61 1.55 -6.39
N ASP A 184 -15.18 2.65 -5.77
CA ASP A 184 -14.42 2.61 -4.52
C ASP A 184 -15.31 2.09 -3.39
N ILE A 185 -14.87 1.02 -2.77
CA ILE A 185 -15.50 0.41 -1.60
C ILE A 185 -14.65 0.75 -0.39
N PRO A 186 -15.14 1.62 0.52
CA PRO A 186 -14.37 2.00 1.69
C PRO A 186 -14.15 0.80 2.60
N VAL A 187 -12.93 0.67 3.09
CA VAL A 187 -12.56 -0.29 4.12
C VAL A 187 -12.25 0.50 5.38
N ASN A 188 -13.11 0.38 6.38
CA ASN A 188 -12.87 1.04 7.66
C ASN A 188 -11.58 0.51 8.29
N THR A 189 -10.77 1.40 8.78
CA THR A 189 -9.52 1.09 9.49
C THR A 189 -9.72 1.14 11.01
N VAL A 190 -10.81 1.76 11.47
CA VAL A 190 -11.30 1.75 12.85
C VAL A 190 -12.49 0.79 12.94
N ASP A 191 -12.29 -0.39 13.50
CA ASP A 191 -13.32 -1.43 13.62
C ASP A 191 -14.35 -1.15 14.69
N ALA A 192 -13.93 -0.54 15.78
CA ALA A 192 -14.79 -0.32 16.94
C ALA A 192 -14.40 0.95 17.67
N ALA A 193 -15.41 1.73 18.05
CA ALA A 193 -15.26 2.91 18.90
C ALA A 193 -16.49 3.04 19.81
N TYR A 194 -16.31 2.80 21.12
CA TYR A 194 -17.42 2.83 22.09
C TYR A 194 -16.93 3.18 23.50
N LEU A 195 -17.85 3.57 24.39
CA LEU A 195 -17.58 3.77 25.82
C LEU A 195 -17.58 2.43 26.54
N ILE A 196 -16.48 2.09 27.24
CA ILE A 196 -16.44 0.94 28.15
C ILE A 196 -17.15 1.27 29.47
N ASN A 197 -17.01 2.52 29.89
CA ASN A 197 -17.67 3.09 31.06
C ASN A 197 -17.92 4.59 30.79
N PRO A 198 -18.62 5.34 31.65
CA PRO A 198 -18.99 6.74 31.37
C PRO A 198 -17.83 7.69 31.06
N THR A 199 -16.59 7.35 31.41
CA THR A 199 -15.41 8.22 31.25
C THR A 199 -14.28 7.60 30.41
N THR A 200 -14.41 6.35 29.95
CA THR A 200 -13.35 5.69 29.19
C THR A 200 -13.85 5.23 27.82
N GLY A 201 -13.22 5.75 26.79
CA GLY A 201 -13.44 5.36 25.40
C GLY A 201 -12.47 4.25 24.97
N TYR A 202 -12.97 3.32 24.19
CA TYR A 202 -12.18 2.28 23.52
C TYR A 202 -12.23 2.49 22.00
N VAL A 203 -11.05 2.39 21.36
CA VAL A 203 -10.92 2.49 19.90
C VAL A 203 -10.02 1.38 19.41
N LYS A 204 -10.53 0.57 18.46
CA LYS A 204 -9.78 -0.50 17.78
C LYS A 204 -9.35 -0.02 16.40
N VAL A 205 -8.05 0.01 16.14
CA VAL A 205 -7.47 0.34 14.84
C VAL A 205 -6.81 -0.90 14.25
N ASN A 206 -7.26 -1.33 13.06
CA ASN A 206 -6.79 -2.56 12.42
C ASN A 206 -5.57 -2.36 11.53
N LYS A 207 -5.44 -1.18 10.93
CA LYS A 207 -4.30 -0.83 10.08
C LYS A 207 -4.14 0.68 9.99
N PHE A 208 -2.99 1.11 9.48
CA PHE A 208 -2.69 2.51 9.22
C PHE A 208 -2.82 2.81 7.72
N GLY A 209 -4.07 2.82 7.21
CA GLY A 209 -4.43 3.23 5.85
C GLY A 209 -4.61 4.74 5.72
N ARG A 210 -4.86 5.24 4.50
CA ARG A 210 -5.02 6.70 4.24
C ARG A 210 -6.14 7.36 5.04
N THR A 211 -7.20 6.62 5.34
CA THR A 211 -8.39 7.12 6.07
C THR A 211 -8.26 7.02 7.59
N THR A 212 -7.23 6.31 8.09
CA THR A 212 -7.12 5.95 9.50
C THR A 212 -7.13 7.15 10.43
N TYR A 213 -6.34 8.19 10.12
CA TYR A 213 -6.31 9.35 10.99
C TYR A 213 -7.68 10.04 11.10
N SER A 214 -8.39 10.23 9.99
CA SER A 214 -9.71 10.87 9.99
C SER A 214 -10.77 10.04 10.72
N GLU A 215 -10.77 8.72 10.56
CA GLU A 215 -11.66 7.79 11.26
C GLU A 215 -11.36 7.77 12.76
N PHE A 216 -10.09 7.67 13.12
CA PHE A 216 -9.61 7.68 14.49
C PHE A 216 -9.95 8.99 15.21
N PHE A 217 -9.60 10.14 14.62
CA PHE A 217 -9.90 11.46 15.17
C PHE A 217 -11.40 11.66 15.36
N THR A 218 -12.20 11.32 14.35
CA THR A 218 -13.67 11.38 14.43
C THR A 218 -14.20 10.52 15.57
N SER A 219 -13.63 9.33 15.76
CA SER A 219 -14.02 8.42 16.85
C SER A 219 -13.69 9.00 18.22
N LEU A 220 -12.49 9.54 18.40
CA LEU A 220 -12.09 10.19 19.66
C LEU A 220 -12.99 11.40 19.99
N VAL A 221 -13.30 12.26 19.00
CA VAL A 221 -14.18 13.42 19.18
C VAL A 221 -15.58 12.98 19.60
N LYS A 222 -16.15 11.96 18.95
CA LYS A 222 -17.47 11.40 19.32
C LYS A 222 -17.47 10.84 20.75
N LEU A 223 -16.43 10.10 21.12
CA LEU A 223 -16.31 9.53 22.46
C LEU A 223 -16.14 10.62 23.53
N LYS A 224 -15.32 11.66 23.23
CA LYS A 224 -15.16 12.82 24.13
C LYS A 224 -16.48 13.57 24.34
N ALA A 225 -17.25 13.78 23.27
CA ALA A 225 -18.59 14.38 23.34
C ALA A 225 -19.58 13.52 24.15
N ALA A 226 -19.40 12.18 24.14
CA ALA A 226 -20.19 11.24 24.93
C ALA A 226 -19.72 11.11 26.40
N GLY A 227 -18.67 11.82 26.82
CA GLY A 227 -18.18 11.88 28.18
C GLY A 227 -16.81 11.23 28.44
N ALA A 228 -16.18 10.62 27.45
CA ALA A 228 -14.84 10.05 27.61
C ALA A 228 -13.80 11.12 27.96
N ARG A 229 -12.96 10.82 28.94
CA ARG A 229 -11.79 11.59 29.34
C ARG A 229 -10.51 10.81 29.16
N ASN A 230 -10.61 9.49 29.23
CA ASN A 230 -9.52 8.50 29.11
C ASN A 230 -9.78 7.63 27.90
N PHE A 231 -8.72 7.11 27.28
CA PHE A 231 -8.84 6.30 26.07
C PHE A 231 -8.00 5.02 26.16
N ILE A 232 -8.54 3.96 25.59
CA ILE A 232 -7.81 2.72 25.30
C ILE A 232 -7.72 2.59 23.78
N LEU A 233 -6.52 2.65 23.25
CA LEU A 233 -6.25 2.38 21.84
C LEU A 233 -5.77 0.94 21.69
N ASP A 234 -6.50 0.15 20.93
CA ASP A 234 -6.16 -1.25 20.66
C ASP A 234 -5.52 -1.40 19.28
N LEU A 235 -4.22 -1.73 19.28
CA LEU A 235 -3.41 -2.03 18.11
C LEU A 235 -3.07 -3.52 17.99
N ARG A 236 -3.69 -4.39 18.77
CA ARG A 236 -3.47 -5.84 18.68
C ARG A 236 -3.93 -6.34 17.30
N GLY A 237 -3.12 -7.20 16.66
CA GLY A 237 -3.38 -7.69 15.32
C GLY A 237 -3.11 -6.67 14.20
N ASN A 238 -2.63 -5.45 14.51
CA ASN A 238 -2.40 -4.39 13.53
C ASN A 238 -0.97 -4.46 12.97
N GLY A 239 -0.81 -4.95 11.75
CA GLY A 239 0.48 -5.08 11.04
C GLY A 239 1.14 -3.77 10.59
N GLY A 240 0.53 -2.61 10.88
CA GLY A 240 1.05 -1.29 10.51
C GLY A 240 0.38 -0.68 9.28
N GLY A 241 1.15 -0.01 8.45
CA GLY A 241 0.73 0.73 7.27
C GLY A 241 1.54 2.01 7.09
N PHE A 242 0.89 3.11 6.74
CA PHE A 242 1.54 4.40 6.51
C PHE A 242 2.10 4.99 7.81
N MET A 243 3.40 5.32 7.80
CA MET A 243 4.10 5.96 8.91
C MET A 243 3.47 7.33 9.26
N GLU A 244 3.07 8.09 8.25
CA GLU A 244 2.44 9.40 8.42
C GLU A 244 1.17 9.33 9.27
N MET A 245 0.39 8.26 9.13
CA MET A 245 -0.82 8.08 9.93
C MET A 245 -0.50 7.83 11.41
N ALA A 246 0.54 7.05 11.70
CA ALA A 246 1.00 6.85 13.08
C ALA A 246 1.54 8.15 13.69
N ILE A 247 2.27 8.95 12.91
CA ILE A 247 2.77 10.26 13.33
C ILE A 247 1.62 11.21 13.66
N MET A 248 0.62 11.33 12.76
CA MET A 248 -0.55 12.19 12.97
C MET A 248 -1.35 11.76 14.21
N MET A 249 -1.56 10.45 14.39
CA MET A 249 -2.24 9.93 15.58
C MET A 249 -1.44 10.19 16.85
N ALA A 250 -0.11 10.05 16.83
CA ALA A 250 0.75 10.33 17.98
C ALA A 250 0.73 11.82 18.35
N ASN A 251 0.68 12.69 17.35
CA ASN A 251 0.60 14.14 17.54
C ASN A 251 -0.62 14.57 18.34
N GLU A 252 -1.75 13.84 18.24
CA GLU A 252 -2.96 14.13 19.01
C GLU A 252 -2.75 14.05 20.54
N PHE A 253 -1.76 13.30 20.99
CA PHE A 253 -1.52 13.04 22.41
C PHE A 253 -0.23 13.66 22.96
N LEU A 254 0.67 14.12 22.11
CA LEU A 254 1.99 14.60 22.53
C LEU A 254 2.04 16.13 22.60
N PRO A 255 2.64 16.70 23.66
CA PRO A 255 2.91 18.14 23.71
C PRO A 255 3.92 18.53 22.61
N ALA A 256 4.01 19.84 22.31
CA ALA A 256 4.91 20.36 21.29
C ALA A 256 6.39 19.93 21.52
N ASN A 257 7.09 19.70 20.43
CA ASN A 257 8.50 19.31 20.40
C ASN A 257 8.82 17.95 21.06
N SER A 258 7.84 17.07 21.27
CA SER A 258 8.09 15.70 21.70
C SER A 258 8.56 14.88 20.51
N PRO A 259 9.67 14.13 20.60
CA PRO A 259 10.12 13.28 19.51
C PRO A 259 9.12 12.12 19.28
N ILE A 260 8.79 11.83 18.01
CA ILE A 260 7.88 10.73 17.65
C ILE A 260 8.67 9.54 17.12
N VAL A 261 9.50 9.78 16.11
CA VAL A 261 10.30 8.76 15.44
C VAL A 261 11.46 9.40 14.72
N TYR A 262 12.56 8.69 14.56
CA TYR A 262 13.56 9.07 13.60
C TYR A 262 13.97 7.89 12.71
N THR A 263 14.42 8.21 11.50
CA THR A 263 14.84 7.24 10.50
C THR A 263 16.32 7.42 10.18
N ARG A 264 17.02 6.30 9.93
CA ARG A 264 18.40 6.28 9.43
C ARG A 264 18.49 5.49 8.15
N GLY A 265 18.97 6.14 7.10
CA GLY A 265 19.25 5.52 5.80
C GLY A 265 20.65 4.90 5.73
N ARG A 266 21.13 4.72 4.50
CA ARG A 266 22.47 4.14 4.23
C ARG A 266 23.60 5.09 4.65
N ASN A 267 23.42 6.40 4.47
CA ASN A 267 24.42 7.43 4.76
C ASN A 267 24.05 8.16 6.04
N ASP A 268 25.02 8.73 6.73
CA ASP A 268 24.80 9.49 7.98
C ASP A 268 23.91 10.72 7.76
N ASP A 269 23.95 11.32 6.56
CA ASP A 269 23.10 12.46 6.17
C ASP A 269 21.63 12.07 5.89
N ASP A 270 21.33 10.78 5.83
CA ASP A 270 19.98 10.25 5.59
C ASP A 270 19.17 10.09 6.90
N GLU A 271 19.52 10.83 7.95
CA GLU A 271 18.74 10.84 9.20
C GLU A 271 17.62 11.89 9.12
N SER A 272 16.39 11.47 9.42
CA SER A 272 15.23 12.35 9.54
C SER A 272 14.55 12.14 10.87
N ARG A 273 14.22 13.23 11.57
CA ARG A 273 13.55 13.23 12.88
C ARG A 273 12.21 13.92 12.79
N VAL A 274 11.18 13.32 13.39
CA VAL A 274 9.83 13.87 13.43
C VAL A 274 9.47 14.16 14.87
N PHE A 275 8.93 15.36 15.08
CA PHE A 275 8.47 15.85 16.38
C PHE A 275 7.01 16.23 16.30
N SER A 276 6.32 16.19 17.43
CA SER A 276 4.96 16.71 17.55
C SER A 276 4.94 18.24 17.50
N ASP A 277 3.85 18.80 16.98
CA ASP A 277 3.65 20.25 16.88
C ASP A 277 2.85 20.85 18.06
N GLY A 278 2.27 19.99 18.92
CA GLY A 278 1.50 20.39 20.09
C GLY A 278 0.07 20.89 19.77
N THR A 279 -0.42 20.68 18.55
CA THR A 279 -1.81 21.07 18.18
C THR A 279 -2.85 20.00 18.53
N GLY A 280 -2.40 18.86 19.11
CA GLY A 280 -3.25 17.73 19.45
C GLY A 280 -4.39 18.07 20.42
N SER A 281 -5.53 17.46 20.21
CA SER A 281 -6.77 17.73 20.97
C SER A 281 -6.92 16.86 22.23
N PHE A 282 -6.00 15.91 22.44
CA PHE A 282 -6.08 14.87 23.48
C PHE A 282 -4.81 14.79 24.34
N ILE A 283 -4.03 15.86 24.37
CA ILE A 283 -2.77 15.96 25.15
C ILE A 283 -3.01 15.67 26.64
N ASP A 284 -4.09 16.16 27.22
CA ASP A 284 -4.44 16.01 28.62
C ASP A 284 -5.24 14.74 28.96
N SER A 285 -5.57 13.92 27.95
CA SER A 285 -6.35 12.70 28.14
C SER A 285 -5.43 11.54 28.56
N GLU A 286 -5.83 10.73 29.53
CA GLU A 286 -5.12 9.48 29.85
C GLU A 286 -5.23 8.49 28.69
N LEU A 287 -4.13 7.79 28.37
CA LEU A 287 -4.07 6.84 27.28
C LEU A 287 -3.42 5.52 27.72
N VAL A 288 -4.08 4.42 27.34
CA VAL A 288 -3.51 3.06 27.38
C VAL A 288 -3.47 2.53 25.95
N VAL A 289 -2.36 1.90 25.58
CA VAL A 289 -2.18 1.28 24.26
C VAL A 289 -2.04 -0.22 24.40
N LEU A 290 -2.89 -0.98 23.73
CA LEU A 290 -2.83 -2.44 23.71
C LEU A 290 -2.07 -2.90 22.47
N ILE A 291 -1.10 -3.79 22.65
CA ILE A 291 -0.29 -4.39 21.60
C ILE A 291 -0.15 -5.90 21.76
N ASP A 292 0.19 -6.58 20.69
CA ASP A 292 0.54 -8.00 20.68
C ASP A 292 1.66 -8.31 19.66
N GLU A 293 1.96 -9.60 19.50
CA GLU A 293 2.99 -10.11 18.59
C GLU A 293 2.73 -9.82 17.10
N TYR A 294 1.54 -9.38 16.74
CA TYR A 294 1.17 -8.97 15.38
C TYR A 294 1.19 -7.45 15.20
N SER A 295 1.32 -6.68 16.29
CA SER A 295 1.49 -5.23 16.21
C SER A 295 2.85 -4.90 15.61
N ALA A 296 2.88 -4.31 14.40
CA ALA A 296 4.10 -4.13 13.63
C ALA A 296 4.21 -2.73 12.99
N SER A 297 5.44 -2.31 12.65
CA SER A 297 5.70 -1.14 11.80
C SER A 297 5.08 0.16 12.37
N ALA A 298 4.09 0.77 11.71
CA ALA A 298 3.41 1.99 12.15
C ALA A 298 2.80 1.86 13.57
N SER A 299 2.30 0.66 13.94
CA SER A 299 1.85 0.36 15.31
C SER A 299 2.98 0.49 16.33
N GLU A 300 4.19 0.07 15.96
CA GLU A 300 5.38 0.14 16.81
C GLU A 300 5.93 1.56 16.88
N ILE A 301 5.78 2.36 15.83
CA ILE A 301 6.09 3.80 15.85
C ILE A 301 5.19 4.50 16.86
N PHE A 302 3.88 4.30 16.77
CA PHE A 302 2.93 4.91 17.70
C PHE A 302 3.19 4.47 19.14
N ALA A 303 3.25 3.16 19.39
CA ALA A 303 3.46 2.62 20.72
C ALA A 303 4.82 3.05 21.31
N GLY A 304 5.90 3.07 20.48
CA GLY A 304 7.22 3.52 20.87
C GLY A 304 7.27 5.00 21.21
N ALA A 305 6.58 5.84 20.42
CA ALA A 305 6.45 7.27 20.71
C ALA A 305 5.75 7.52 22.04
N MET A 306 4.65 6.82 22.30
CA MET A 306 3.92 6.92 23.57
C MET A 306 4.73 6.44 24.75
N GLN A 307 5.42 5.31 24.60
CA GLN A 307 6.24 4.72 25.65
C GLN A 307 7.45 5.60 26.00
N ASP A 308 8.20 6.05 25.01
CA ASP A 308 9.48 6.74 25.23
C ASP A 308 9.31 8.21 25.67
N ASN A 309 8.10 8.78 25.49
CA ASN A 309 7.72 10.08 26.07
C ASN A 309 6.96 9.93 27.41
N ASP A 310 6.89 8.76 28.02
CA ASP A 310 6.12 8.48 29.24
C ASP A 310 4.64 8.93 29.12
N ARG A 311 4.08 8.90 27.87
CA ARG A 311 2.78 9.48 27.58
C ARG A 311 1.63 8.49 27.77
N ALA A 312 1.88 7.20 27.60
CA ALA A 312 0.86 6.17 27.75
C ALA A 312 1.43 4.88 28.36
N LEU A 313 0.55 4.15 29.04
CA LEU A 313 0.83 2.79 29.46
C LEU A 313 0.68 1.84 28.27
N ILE A 314 1.74 1.11 27.94
CA ILE A 314 1.72 0.06 26.94
C ILE A 314 1.43 -1.28 27.60
N VAL A 315 0.37 -1.96 27.17
CA VAL A 315 -0.10 -3.21 27.77
C VAL A 315 -0.22 -4.30 26.71
N GLY A 316 0.24 -5.48 27.02
CA GLY A 316 0.10 -6.65 26.15
C GLY A 316 1.37 -7.47 26.02
N ARG A 317 1.63 -7.99 24.83
CA ARG A 317 2.81 -8.81 24.53
C ARG A 317 3.84 -8.02 23.73
N ARG A 318 5.05 -8.56 23.66
CA ARG A 318 6.10 -7.98 22.81
C ARG A 318 5.61 -7.89 21.37
N SER A 319 5.78 -6.71 20.74
CA SER A 319 5.42 -6.44 19.36
C SER A 319 6.27 -7.22 18.35
N PHE A 320 5.91 -7.17 17.08
CA PHE A 320 6.51 -7.95 16.01
C PHE A 320 8.01 -7.66 15.81
N GLY A 321 8.42 -6.39 15.87
CA GLY A 321 9.80 -5.96 15.64
C GLY A 321 10.11 -5.68 14.16
N LYS A 322 9.23 -4.95 13.43
CA LYS A 322 9.48 -4.47 12.07
C LYS A 322 9.86 -2.99 12.09
N GLY A 323 11.17 -2.72 12.16
CA GLY A 323 11.73 -1.37 12.19
C GLY A 323 12.29 -0.88 10.85
N LEU A 324 11.67 -1.23 9.72
CA LEU A 324 12.12 -0.92 8.37
C LEU A 324 11.20 0.06 7.67
N VAL A 325 11.81 1.11 7.07
CA VAL A 325 11.12 2.03 6.17
C VAL A 325 11.24 1.50 4.75
N GLN A 326 10.12 1.25 4.12
CA GLN A 326 10.06 0.78 2.75
C GLN A 326 9.59 1.90 1.83
N ARG A 327 10.22 2.00 0.66
CA ARG A 327 9.78 2.89 -0.42
C ARG A 327 9.39 2.05 -1.63
N GLN A 328 8.19 2.31 -2.14
CA GLN A 328 7.72 1.72 -3.37
C GLN A 328 8.06 2.64 -4.54
N THR A 329 8.64 2.08 -5.59
CA THR A 329 8.97 2.79 -6.83
C THR A 329 8.35 2.01 -7.98
N THR A 330 7.46 2.66 -8.72
CA THR A 330 6.84 2.08 -9.92
C THR A 330 7.84 2.11 -11.08
N LEU A 331 7.91 1.03 -11.82
CA LEU A 331 8.75 0.86 -13.00
C LEU A 331 7.97 1.24 -14.28
N PRO A 332 8.66 1.44 -15.43
CA PRO A 332 8.01 1.87 -16.67
C PRO A 332 6.96 0.90 -17.23
N ASP A 333 7.06 -0.38 -16.91
CA ASP A 333 6.13 -1.46 -17.29
C ASP A 333 4.92 -1.59 -16.35
N SER A 334 4.75 -0.64 -15.42
CA SER A 334 3.72 -0.64 -14.38
C SER A 334 3.91 -1.69 -13.28
N SER A 335 5.01 -2.43 -13.24
CA SER A 335 5.42 -3.18 -12.06
C SER A 335 6.01 -2.24 -11.00
N ALA A 336 6.32 -2.75 -9.80
CA ALA A 336 6.94 -1.94 -8.77
C ALA A 336 7.98 -2.71 -7.95
N ILE A 337 8.93 -1.97 -7.41
CA ILE A 337 9.86 -2.47 -6.40
C ILE A 337 9.52 -1.78 -5.07
N ARG A 338 9.30 -2.58 -4.03
CA ARG A 338 9.24 -2.11 -2.65
C ARG A 338 10.57 -2.43 -1.99
N LEU A 339 11.36 -1.39 -1.72
CA LEU A 339 12.73 -1.51 -1.23
C LEU A 339 12.86 -0.93 0.17
N THR A 340 13.53 -1.64 1.07
CA THR A 340 13.97 -1.11 2.36
C THR A 340 15.03 -0.03 2.15
N VAL A 341 14.73 1.19 2.59
CA VAL A 341 15.60 2.36 2.38
C VAL A 341 16.17 2.92 3.68
N SER A 342 15.52 2.68 4.82
CA SER A 342 15.95 3.18 6.14
C SER A 342 15.48 2.24 7.25
N ARG A 343 16.08 2.41 8.44
CA ARG A 343 15.57 1.86 9.69
C ARG A 343 14.99 2.97 10.53
N TYR A 344 13.88 2.70 11.23
CA TYR A 344 13.36 3.65 12.18
C TYR A 344 13.64 3.24 13.63
N HIS A 345 13.76 4.27 14.44
CA HIS A 345 14.11 4.19 15.85
C HIS A 345 13.08 4.95 16.67
N THR A 346 12.83 4.47 17.87
CA THR A 346 11.98 5.15 18.84
C THR A 346 12.69 6.39 19.37
N PRO A 347 11.98 7.31 20.03
CA PRO A 347 12.57 8.51 20.64
C PRO A 347 13.83 8.26 21.52
N SER A 348 13.85 7.17 22.25
CA SER A 348 14.99 6.80 23.12
C SER A 348 16.20 6.21 22.36
N GLY A 349 16.11 6.05 21.04
CA GLY A 349 17.21 5.52 20.24
C GLY A 349 17.16 4.02 19.97
N ARG A 350 16.17 3.31 20.48
CA ARG A 350 16.03 1.87 20.25
C ARG A 350 15.66 1.60 18.78
N CYS A 351 16.45 0.77 18.11
CA CYS A 351 16.03 0.21 16.84
C CYS A 351 14.94 -0.85 17.08
N ILE A 352 13.80 -0.70 16.42
CA ILE A 352 12.67 -1.64 16.59
C ILE A 352 12.93 -2.95 15.83
N GLN A 353 13.76 -2.89 14.76
CA GLN A 353 14.04 -4.06 13.94
C GLN A 353 14.65 -5.19 14.77
N LYS A 354 13.96 -6.33 14.80
CA LYS A 354 14.52 -7.57 15.35
C LYS A 354 15.53 -8.19 14.38
N ASP A 355 16.48 -8.96 14.91
CA ASP A 355 17.37 -9.80 14.10
C ASP A 355 16.57 -10.88 13.36
N TYR A 356 17.02 -11.21 12.15
CA TYR A 356 16.41 -12.26 11.29
C TYR A 356 16.90 -13.64 11.65
#